data_da01224fab8d8af8bc79e54b336a900c
#
_entry.id   da01224fab8d8af8bc79e54b336a900c
#
_cell.length_a   1.000
_cell.length_b   1.000
_cell.length_c   1.000
_cell.angle_alpha   90.00
_cell.angle_beta   90.00
_cell.angle_gamma   90.00
#
_symmetry.space_group_name_H-M   'P 1'
#
loop_
_entity.id
_entity.type
_entity.pdbx_description
1 polymer ?
#
loop_
_entity_poly.entity_id
_entity_poly.type
_entity_poly.pdbx_seq_one_letter_code
_entity_poly.pdbx_strand_id
1 'polypeptide(L)'
;MVKLADHEFPERLYYDIDNQIWYEPLADSTVRAGFTSWAVALMGEVLVFTPKRIGRDFERGRSFATVEGGKWIGSARAAFDGVVVAHNEALIRKPELLMEDAYGAGWMLVVRPADETWPAGLVTGAAIAPAFEAWLATETYKGRTE
;
A
#
# COMPACT_ATOMS: atom_id res chain seq x y z
N MET A 1 -9.06 -1.66 16.16
CA MET A 1 -8.50 -2.36 14.99
C MET A 1 -9.57 -3.25 14.38
N VAL A 2 -9.77 -3.14 13.09
CA VAL A 2 -10.75 -3.95 12.36
C VAL A 2 -10.07 -5.24 11.90
N LYS A 3 -10.73 -6.37 12.09
CA LYS A 3 -10.23 -7.67 11.64
C LYS A 3 -11.16 -8.22 10.57
N LEU A 4 -10.64 -8.37 9.36
CA LEU A 4 -11.41 -8.80 8.19
C LEU A 4 -10.66 -9.90 7.46
N ALA A 5 -11.33 -11.00 7.11
CA ALA A 5 -10.71 -12.14 6.43
C ALA A 5 -9.43 -12.61 7.15
N ASP A 6 -9.45 -12.62 8.48
CA ASP A 6 -8.33 -12.97 9.36
C ASP A 6 -7.14 -12.02 9.30
N HIS A 7 -7.32 -10.82 8.73
CA HIS A 7 -6.30 -9.79 8.69
C HIS A 7 -6.71 -8.55 9.45
N GLU A 8 -5.74 -7.89 10.08
CA GLU A 8 -5.96 -6.65 10.80
C GLU A 8 -5.85 -5.47 9.85
N PHE A 9 -6.75 -4.50 10.06
CA PHE A 9 -6.73 -3.23 9.33
C PHE A 9 -6.77 -2.12 10.38
N PRO A 10 -5.62 -1.52 10.72
CA PRO A 10 -5.61 -0.42 11.68
C PRO A 10 -6.55 0.70 11.26
N GLU A 11 -7.48 1.05 12.16
CA GLU A 11 -8.54 2.02 11.83
C GLU A 11 -8.05 3.43 11.62
N ARG A 12 -6.89 3.77 12.16
CA ARG A 12 -6.29 5.09 12.02
C ARG A 12 -5.70 5.36 10.63
N LEU A 13 -5.53 4.32 9.84
CA LEU A 13 -4.96 4.45 8.50
C LEU A 13 -6.05 4.71 7.46
N TYR A 14 -5.64 5.22 6.31
CA TYR A 14 -6.51 5.40 5.15
C TYR A 14 -6.18 4.31 4.14
N TYR A 15 -7.20 3.78 3.46
CA TYR A 15 -7.02 2.63 2.57
C TYR A 15 -7.56 2.89 1.19
N ASP A 16 -6.74 2.56 0.20
CA ASP A 16 -7.18 2.35 -1.17
C ASP A 16 -7.51 0.85 -1.25
N ILE A 17 -8.78 0.52 -1.11
CA ILE A 17 -9.23 -0.86 -1.02
C ILE A 17 -8.97 -1.61 -2.34
N ASP A 18 -9.21 -0.97 -3.49
CA ASP A 18 -9.02 -1.60 -4.79
C ASP A 18 -7.58 -2.06 -5.03
N ASN A 19 -6.62 -1.29 -4.55
CA ASN A 19 -5.20 -1.60 -4.74
C ASN A 19 -4.54 -2.12 -3.47
N GLN A 20 -5.28 -2.19 -2.36
CA GLN A 20 -4.80 -2.71 -1.09
C GLN A 20 -3.55 -2.00 -0.58
N ILE A 21 -3.59 -0.68 -0.65
CA ILE A 21 -2.52 0.19 -0.13
C ILE A 21 -3.05 0.95 1.08
N TRP A 22 -2.27 0.97 2.16
CA TRP A 22 -2.57 1.83 3.31
C TRP A 22 -1.74 3.10 3.25
N TYR A 23 -2.29 4.16 3.81
CA TYR A 23 -1.65 5.48 3.87
C TYR A 23 -1.74 6.02 5.29
N GLU A 24 -0.61 6.50 5.80
CA GLU A 24 -0.52 7.09 7.13
C GLU A 24 -0.05 8.53 7.02
N PRO A 25 -0.88 9.51 7.40
CA PRO A 25 -0.43 10.89 7.42
C PRO A 25 0.72 11.07 8.41
N LEU A 26 1.75 11.76 7.98
CA LEU A 26 2.89 12.11 8.82
C LEU A 26 2.91 13.64 9.01
N ALA A 27 3.81 14.12 9.86
CA ALA A 27 4.09 15.54 9.95
C ALA A 27 4.59 16.02 8.58
N ASP A 28 4.61 17.33 8.33
CA ASP A 28 5.14 17.95 7.10
C ASP A 28 4.31 17.67 5.84
N SER A 29 3.04 17.32 6.00
CA SER A 29 2.14 17.07 4.87
C SER A 29 2.62 15.92 3.98
N THR A 30 3.38 14.99 4.53
CA THR A 30 3.77 13.77 3.84
C THR A 30 2.92 12.60 4.32
N VAL A 31 2.97 11.50 3.57
CA VAL A 31 2.17 10.31 3.81
C VAL A 31 3.04 9.08 3.63
N ARG A 32 2.98 8.17 4.58
CA ARG A 32 3.68 6.89 4.48
C ARG A 32 2.72 5.85 3.90
N ALA A 33 3.22 4.97 3.03
CA ALA A 33 2.39 4.01 2.32
C ALA A 33 2.99 2.61 2.35
N GLY A 34 2.12 1.61 2.31
CA GLY A 34 2.52 0.21 2.23
C GLY A 34 1.35 -0.66 1.79
N PHE A 35 1.61 -1.93 1.58
CA PHE A 35 0.55 -2.91 1.28
C PHE A 35 -0.15 -3.35 2.56
N THR A 36 -1.44 -3.66 2.45
CA THR A 36 -2.16 -4.29 3.55
C THR A 36 -1.62 -5.70 3.79
N SER A 37 -1.81 -6.22 5.00
CA SER A 37 -1.42 -7.60 5.30
C SER A 37 -2.19 -8.60 4.45
N TRP A 38 -3.43 -8.28 4.06
CA TRP A 38 -4.23 -9.14 3.18
C TRP A 38 -3.56 -9.29 1.81
N ALA A 39 -3.10 -8.18 1.22
CA ALA A 39 -2.42 -8.22 -0.08
C ALA A 39 -1.12 -9.01 0.02
N VAL A 40 -0.34 -8.79 1.07
CA VAL A 40 0.94 -9.49 1.26
C VAL A 40 0.71 -11.01 1.41
N ALA A 41 -0.32 -11.40 2.16
CA ALA A 41 -0.65 -12.82 2.30
C ALA A 41 -1.04 -13.45 0.97
N LEU A 42 -1.77 -12.71 0.13
CA LEU A 42 -2.15 -13.18 -1.20
C LEU A 42 -0.93 -13.34 -2.11
N MET A 43 0.03 -12.45 -1.98
CA MET A 43 1.30 -12.51 -2.74
C MET A 43 2.14 -13.72 -2.35
N GLY A 44 2.10 -14.10 -1.08
CA GLY A 44 2.96 -15.15 -0.53
C GLY A 44 4.37 -14.63 -0.32
N GLU A 45 5.37 -15.29 -0.89
CA GLU A 45 6.77 -14.89 -0.72
C GLU A 45 7.13 -13.69 -1.60
N VAL A 46 7.73 -12.67 -1.01
CA VAL A 46 8.24 -11.51 -1.73
C VAL A 46 9.76 -11.57 -1.73
N LEU A 47 10.35 -11.60 -2.92
CA LEU A 47 11.80 -11.74 -3.11
C LEU A 47 12.48 -10.41 -3.45
N VAL A 48 11.78 -9.50 -4.13
CA VAL A 48 12.36 -8.22 -4.56
C VAL A 48 11.34 -7.11 -4.33
N PHE A 49 11.79 -6.00 -3.77
CA PHE A 49 11.02 -4.78 -3.64
C PHE A 49 11.76 -3.66 -4.36
N THR A 50 11.10 -3.01 -5.31
CA THR A 50 11.68 -1.92 -6.08
C THR A 50 10.79 -0.68 -6.00
N PRO A 51 11.15 0.31 -5.18
CA PRO A 51 10.40 1.57 -5.10
C PRO A 51 10.75 2.48 -6.27
N LYS A 52 9.82 3.36 -6.62
CA LYS A 52 10.11 4.47 -7.52
C LYS A 52 11.14 5.38 -6.86
N ARG A 53 12.02 5.97 -7.66
CA ARG A 53 13.15 6.75 -7.12
C ARG A 53 12.69 8.02 -6.40
N ILE A 54 13.41 8.39 -5.37
CA ILE A 54 13.19 9.63 -4.61
C ILE A 54 13.28 10.82 -5.57
N GLY A 55 12.35 11.75 -5.43
CA GLY A 55 12.27 12.95 -6.27
C GLY A 55 11.44 12.77 -7.53
N ARG A 56 11.00 11.54 -7.85
CA ARG A 56 10.18 11.31 -9.04
C ARG A 56 8.71 11.54 -8.76
N ASP A 57 8.04 12.13 -9.73
CA ASP A 57 6.59 12.31 -9.72
C ASP A 57 5.90 10.99 -10.02
N PHE A 58 4.70 10.83 -9.50
CA PHE A 58 3.82 9.73 -9.88
C PHE A 58 2.39 10.24 -10.03
N GLU A 59 1.62 9.55 -10.82
CA GLU A 59 0.23 9.88 -11.08
C GLU A 59 -0.70 8.83 -10.47
N ARG A 60 -1.89 9.28 -10.12
CA ARG A 60 -2.96 8.39 -9.66
C ARG A 60 -3.16 7.23 -10.63
N GLY A 61 -3.25 6.02 -10.10
CA GLY A 61 -3.46 4.80 -10.88
C GLY A 61 -2.18 4.20 -11.46
N ARG A 62 -1.05 4.89 -11.33
CA ARG A 62 0.24 4.39 -11.80
C ARG A 62 1.02 3.74 -10.68
N SER A 63 1.94 2.86 -11.03
CA SER A 63 2.79 2.18 -10.06
C SER A 63 3.81 3.14 -9.44
N PHE A 64 3.93 3.13 -8.11
CA PHE A 64 5.01 3.84 -7.42
C PHE A 64 5.96 2.87 -6.69
N ALA A 65 5.68 1.58 -6.77
CA ALA A 65 6.61 0.53 -6.33
C ALA A 65 6.19 -0.79 -6.97
N THR A 66 7.14 -1.70 -7.12
CA THR A 66 6.86 -3.06 -7.58
C THR A 66 7.43 -4.05 -6.58
N VAL A 67 6.80 -5.22 -6.51
CA VAL A 67 7.25 -6.36 -5.72
C VAL A 67 7.26 -7.59 -6.62
N GLU A 68 8.21 -8.49 -6.38
CA GLU A 68 8.34 -9.70 -7.19
C GLU A 68 8.48 -10.91 -6.29
N GLY A 69 7.76 -11.97 -6.65
CA GLY A 69 7.96 -13.30 -6.11
C GLY A 69 8.67 -14.18 -7.13
N GLY A 70 8.67 -15.48 -6.91
CA GLY A 70 9.33 -16.41 -7.82
C GLY A 70 8.64 -16.52 -9.18
N LYS A 71 7.32 -16.30 -9.25
CA LYS A 71 6.52 -16.52 -10.45
C LYS A 71 5.51 -15.40 -10.74
N TRP A 72 5.63 -14.27 -10.05
CA TRP A 72 4.68 -13.18 -10.20
C TRP A 72 5.35 -11.83 -9.96
N ILE A 73 4.72 -10.79 -10.49
CA ILE A 73 5.10 -9.39 -10.25
C ILE A 73 3.85 -8.66 -9.81
N GLY A 74 3.97 -7.85 -8.76
CA GLY A 74 2.89 -7.03 -8.26
C GLY A 74 3.26 -5.56 -8.35
N SER A 75 2.25 -4.71 -8.52
CA SER A 75 2.43 -3.26 -8.55
C SER A 75 1.66 -2.60 -7.42
N ALA A 76 2.31 -1.66 -6.75
CA ALA A 76 1.64 -0.75 -5.84
C ALA A 76 1.21 0.46 -6.64
N ARG A 77 -0.10 0.63 -6.84
CA ARG A 77 -0.64 1.73 -7.64
C ARG A 77 -1.08 2.86 -6.73
N ALA A 78 -0.66 4.06 -7.07
CA ALA A 78 -0.93 5.24 -6.25
C ALA A 78 -2.42 5.63 -6.31
N ALA A 79 -2.95 6.10 -5.18
CA ALA A 79 -4.33 6.56 -5.09
C ALA A 79 -4.49 8.05 -5.43
N PHE A 80 -3.38 8.77 -5.62
CA PHE A 80 -3.37 10.21 -5.88
C PHE A 80 -2.06 10.57 -6.57
N ASP A 81 -1.97 11.78 -7.09
CA ASP A 81 -0.73 12.30 -7.68
C ASP A 81 0.21 12.78 -6.56
N GLY A 82 1.50 12.65 -6.77
CA GLY A 82 2.47 13.11 -5.79
C GLY A 82 3.91 12.90 -6.21
N VAL A 83 4.81 13.02 -5.24
CA VAL A 83 6.25 12.89 -5.43
C VAL A 83 6.80 11.94 -4.36
N VAL A 84 7.72 11.07 -4.74
CA VAL A 84 8.39 10.18 -3.77
C VAL A 84 9.41 10.99 -2.96
N VAL A 85 9.28 10.95 -1.63
CA VAL A 85 10.16 11.67 -0.71
C VAL A 85 11.19 10.74 -0.09
N ALA A 86 10.79 9.51 0.23
CA ALA A 86 11.69 8.52 0.83
C ALA A 86 11.21 7.12 0.50
N HIS A 87 12.11 6.16 0.58
CA HIS A 87 11.75 4.75 0.49
C HIS A 87 12.46 3.96 1.60
N ASN A 88 11.92 2.80 1.91
CA ASN A 88 12.40 1.99 3.03
C ASN A 88 13.61 1.15 2.62
N GLU A 89 14.79 1.62 2.97
CA GLU A 89 16.04 0.92 2.66
C GLU A 89 16.10 -0.47 3.28
N ALA A 90 15.55 -0.62 4.49
CA ALA A 90 15.52 -1.92 5.16
C ALA A 90 14.69 -2.93 4.38
N LEU A 91 13.59 -2.47 3.78
CA LEU A 91 12.73 -3.33 2.97
C LEU A 91 13.40 -3.74 1.65
N ILE A 92 14.18 -2.84 1.06
CA ILE A 92 14.95 -3.17 -0.15
C ILE A 92 15.93 -4.30 0.16
N ARG A 93 16.62 -4.22 1.29
CA ARG A 93 17.59 -5.24 1.71
C ARG A 93 16.94 -6.53 2.19
N LYS A 94 15.74 -6.42 2.80
CA LYS A 94 15.04 -7.56 3.40
C LYS A 94 13.56 -7.51 3.03
N PRO A 95 13.19 -7.94 1.82
CA PRO A 95 11.79 -7.89 1.37
C PRO A 95 10.81 -8.65 2.28
N GLU A 96 11.30 -9.63 3.04
CA GLU A 96 10.47 -10.40 3.99
C GLU A 96 9.80 -9.52 5.04
N LEU A 97 10.29 -8.30 5.27
CA LEU A 97 9.66 -7.36 6.20
C LEU A 97 8.21 -7.04 5.82
N LEU A 98 7.85 -7.14 4.53
CA LEU A 98 6.45 -6.99 4.12
C LEU A 98 5.56 -8.02 4.80
N MET A 99 6.03 -9.26 4.90
CA MET A 99 5.27 -10.35 5.50
C MET A 99 5.32 -10.31 7.03
N GLU A 100 6.44 -9.86 7.57
CA GLU A 100 6.65 -9.85 9.02
C GLU A 100 5.86 -8.73 9.69
N ASP A 101 5.77 -7.56 9.05
CA ASP A 101 5.16 -6.37 9.66
C ASP A 101 4.69 -5.38 8.60
N ALA A 102 3.62 -5.73 7.92
CA ALA A 102 3.12 -4.93 6.78
C ALA A 102 2.79 -3.49 7.14
N TYR A 103 2.33 -3.22 8.36
CA TYR A 103 1.92 -1.87 8.78
C TYR A 103 2.99 -1.12 9.55
N GLY A 104 4.12 -1.74 9.83
CA GLY A 104 5.23 -1.14 10.56
C GLY A 104 6.51 -1.21 9.76
N ALA A 105 7.42 -2.11 10.11
CA ALA A 105 8.75 -2.21 9.47
C ALA A 105 8.67 -2.46 7.96
N GLY A 106 7.55 -2.98 7.45
CA GLY A 106 7.32 -3.24 6.04
C GLY A 106 6.76 -2.06 5.24
N TRP A 107 6.80 -0.85 5.78
CA TRP A 107 6.37 0.32 5.01
C TRP A 107 7.21 0.47 3.74
N MET A 108 6.62 0.98 2.66
CA MET A 108 7.29 1.06 1.35
C MET A 108 7.87 2.43 1.06
N LEU A 109 7.02 3.45 1.11
CA LEU A 109 7.37 4.79 0.63
C LEU A 109 6.86 5.85 1.59
N VAL A 110 7.55 7.00 1.58
CA VAL A 110 6.98 8.26 2.05
C VAL A 110 6.81 9.14 0.83
N VAL A 111 5.63 9.70 0.66
CA VAL A 111 5.29 10.50 -0.51
C VAL A 111 4.71 11.84 -0.07
N ARG A 112 4.83 12.84 -0.94
CA ARG A 112 4.17 14.13 -0.76
C ARG A 112 3.04 14.21 -1.77
N PRO A 113 1.77 14.18 -1.33
CA PRO A 113 0.65 14.33 -2.24
C PRO A 113 0.67 15.68 -2.94
N ALA A 114 0.13 15.72 -4.16
CA ALA A 114 0.09 16.96 -4.94
C ALA A 114 -0.82 18.02 -4.29
N ASP A 115 -1.84 17.61 -3.56
CA ASP A 115 -2.73 18.53 -2.85
C ASP A 115 -3.35 17.90 -1.61
N GLU A 116 -4.07 18.71 -0.84
CA GLU A 116 -4.66 18.30 0.44
C GLU A 116 -5.86 17.38 0.29
N THR A 117 -6.38 17.19 -0.91
CA THR A 117 -7.53 16.33 -1.15
C THR A 117 -7.15 14.86 -1.33
N TRP A 118 -5.91 14.50 -1.09
CA TRP A 118 -5.41 13.14 -1.27
C TRP A 118 -6.26 12.05 -0.60
N PRO A 119 -6.92 12.29 0.57
CA PRO A 119 -7.74 11.23 1.19
C PRO A 119 -9.09 11.00 0.50
N ALA A 120 -9.48 11.85 -0.42
CA ALA A 120 -10.76 11.71 -1.12
C ALA A 120 -10.79 10.37 -1.87
N GLY A 121 -11.84 9.60 -1.66
CA GLY A 121 -11.96 8.27 -2.27
C GLY A 121 -11.30 7.15 -1.47
N LEU A 122 -10.58 7.47 -0.40
CA LEU A 122 -10.03 6.46 0.51
C LEU A 122 -10.99 6.22 1.66
N VAL A 123 -10.84 5.07 2.33
CA VAL A 123 -11.69 4.74 3.47
C VAL A 123 -10.84 4.66 4.74
N THR A 124 -11.46 5.03 5.87
CA THR A 124 -10.81 4.99 7.17
C THR A 124 -11.85 4.71 8.25
N GLY A 125 -11.41 4.28 9.43
CA GLY A 125 -12.29 4.05 10.58
C GLY A 125 -13.41 3.06 10.27
N ALA A 126 -14.64 3.44 10.60
CA ALA A 126 -15.81 2.58 10.43
C ALA A 126 -16.16 2.25 8.97
N ALA A 127 -15.64 3.01 8.02
CA ALA A 127 -15.90 2.75 6.60
C ALA A 127 -15.06 1.60 6.02
N ILE A 128 -14.01 1.17 6.73
CA ILE A 128 -13.09 0.13 6.24
C ILE A 128 -13.82 -1.20 6.02
N ALA A 129 -14.55 -1.68 7.03
CA ALA A 129 -15.19 -2.99 6.97
C ALA A 129 -16.18 -3.14 5.82
N PRO A 130 -17.17 -2.25 5.67
CA PRO A 130 -18.13 -2.41 4.56
C PRO A 130 -17.46 -2.25 3.19
N ALA A 131 -16.47 -1.38 3.05
CA ALA A 131 -15.77 -1.20 1.78
C ALA A 131 -14.97 -2.44 1.41
N PHE A 132 -14.23 -3.01 2.34
CA PHE A 132 -13.43 -4.21 2.09
C PHE A 132 -14.32 -5.41 1.79
N GLU A 133 -15.39 -5.60 2.56
CA GLU A 133 -16.32 -6.73 2.34
C GLU A 133 -17.00 -6.65 0.97
N ALA A 134 -17.44 -5.45 0.57
CA ALA A 134 -18.04 -5.25 -0.75
C ALA A 134 -17.03 -5.54 -1.87
N TRP A 135 -15.82 -5.07 -1.71
CA TRP A 135 -14.76 -5.29 -2.69
C TRP A 135 -14.38 -6.78 -2.79
N LEU A 136 -14.24 -7.44 -1.65
CA LEU A 136 -13.87 -8.85 -1.61
C LEU A 136 -14.90 -9.71 -2.35
N ALA A 137 -16.17 -9.36 -2.28
CA ALA A 137 -17.25 -10.06 -2.99
C ALA A 137 -17.11 -9.95 -4.52
N THR A 138 -16.40 -8.94 -5.03
CA THR A 138 -16.23 -8.75 -6.48
C THR A 138 -14.96 -9.42 -7.02
N GLU A 139 -14.05 -9.84 -6.16
CA GLU A 139 -12.79 -10.48 -6.54
C GLU A 139 -11.96 -9.67 -7.54
N THR A 140 -11.88 -8.35 -7.35
CA THR A 140 -11.28 -7.44 -8.33
C THR A 140 -9.86 -6.97 -7.99
N TYR A 141 -9.12 -7.69 -7.13
CA TYR A 141 -7.75 -7.28 -6.82
C TYR A 141 -6.87 -7.34 -8.07
N LYS A 142 -6.23 -6.21 -8.41
CA LYS A 142 -5.45 -6.03 -9.64
C LYS A 142 -3.96 -5.80 -9.41
N GLY A 143 -3.52 -5.82 -8.16
CA GLY A 143 -2.12 -5.53 -7.83
C GLY A 143 -1.16 -6.66 -8.13
N ARG A 144 -1.68 -7.86 -8.44
CA ARG A 144 -0.86 -9.04 -8.72
C ARG A 144 -1.03 -9.48 -10.16
N THR A 145 0.09 -9.74 -10.81
CA THR A 145 0.12 -10.27 -12.18
C THR A 145 0.92 -11.58 -12.17
N GLU A 146 0.38 -12.60 -12.76
CA GLU A 146 1.05 -13.90 -12.86
C GLU A 146 1.57 -14.14 -14.27
#